data_8a66f2a54910d33403fc0ace3f4ceefc
#
_entry.id   8a66f2a54910d33403fc0ace3f4ceefc
#
_cell.length_a   1.000
_cell.length_b   1.000
_cell.length_c   1.000
_cell.angle_alpha   90.00
_cell.angle_beta   90.00
_cell.angle_gamma   90.00
#
_symmetry.space_group_name_H-M   'P 1'
#
loop_
_entity.id
_entity.type
_entity.pdbx_description
1 polymer ?
#
loop_
_entity_poly.entity_id
_entity_poly.type
_entity_poly.pdbx_seq_one_letter_code
_entity_poly.pdbx_strand_id
1 'polypeptide(L)'
;MKIEKLSPAFKDYLWGGTKLRDVYGKKCDYEKVAESWELSTHPAGQSVIDGGEYDGLKFGEYLEKVGAKALGVNGAKFKEFPVLPSDEYALRVEGEYGKTEMWYVVDCEPGASLYFGVNRALTKEEFKKRIEDNTLTDVLYKADVKKGDVFFIQSGTIHAIGAGILICEIQQNSNTTYRV
;
A
#
# COMPACT_ATOMS: atom_id res chain seq x y z
N MET A 1 6.96 -23.46 -15.93
CA MET A 1 6.32 -22.40 -15.14
C MET A 1 5.72 -21.45 -16.16
N LYS A 2 4.42 -21.18 -16.12
CA LYS A 2 3.75 -20.21 -17.00
C LYS A 2 3.71 -18.87 -16.26
N ILE A 3 4.08 -17.80 -16.93
CA ILE A 3 3.99 -16.45 -16.38
C ILE A 3 2.67 -15.87 -16.89
N GLU A 4 1.79 -15.48 -15.97
CA GLU A 4 0.58 -14.75 -16.31
C GLU A 4 0.84 -13.25 -16.19
N LYS A 5 0.34 -12.49 -17.14
CA LYS A 5 0.37 -11.04 -17.13
C LYS A 5 -0.88 -10.51 -16.42
N LEU A 6 -0.75 -9.40 -15.72
CA LEU A 6 -1.87 -8.74 -15.03
C LEU A 6 -2.05 -7.32 -15.54
N SER A 7 -3.29 -6.91 -15.70
CA SER A 7 -3.69 -5.52 -15.83
C SER A 7 -4.09 -4.99 -14.45
N PRO A 8 -3.51 -3.86 -13.99
CA PRO A 8 -3.74 -3.31 -12.67
C PRO A 8 -5.10 -2.63 -12.55
N ALA A 9 -5.57 -2.47 -11.32
CA ALA A 9 -6.62 -1.52 -10.99
C ALA A 9 -6.00 -0.16 -10.67
N PHE A 10 -6.57 0.92 -11.22
CA PHE A 10 -6.07 2.28 -11.01
C PHE A 10 -6.95 3.06 -10.03
N LYS A 11 -6.34 4.04 -9.34
CA LYS A 11 -7.00 4.99 -8.44
C LYS A 11 -6.58 6.42 -8.77
N ASP A 12 -7.54 7.34 -8.73
CA ASP A 12 -7.40 8.77 -9.10
C ASP A 12 -7.55 9.71 -7.89
N TYR A 13 -7.04 9.31 -6.73
CA TYR A 13 -7.11 10.13 -5.52
C TYR A 13 -6.42 11.50 -5.69
N LEU A 14 -6.71 12.42 -4.76
CA LEU A 14 -6.25 13.82 -4.81
C LEU A 14 -4.72 14.00 -4.94
N TRP A 15 -3.94 13.04 -4.44
CA TRP A 15 -2.47 13.05 -4.54
C TRP A 15 -1.93 12.49 -5.85
N GLY A 16 -2.82 12.12 -6.77
CA GLY A 16 -2.45 11.60 -8.08
C GLY A 16 -1.67 12.59 -8.92
N GLY A 17 -0.77 12.04 -9.72
CA GLY A 17 0.04 12.76 -10.71
C GLY A 17 -0.03 12.09 -12.07
N THR A 18 0.85 12.51 -12.97
CA THR A 18 0.92 11.97 -14.34
C THR A 18 2.07 10.99 -14.53
N LYS A 19 2.98 10.88 -13.56
CA LYS A 19 4.25 10.13 -13.69
C LYS A 19 4.04 8.65 -14.02
N LEU A 20 3.04 7.99 -13.41
CA LEU A 20 2.71 6.59 -13.72
C LEU A 20 2.34 6.39 -15.19
N ARG A 21 1.62 7.34 -15.78
CA ARG A 21 1.23 7.32 -17.20
C ARG A 21 2.38 7.77 -18.09
N ASP A 22 2.94 8.95 -17.83
CA ASP A 22 3.83 9.64 -18.77
C ASP A 22 5.26 9.08 -18.76
N VAL A 23 5.74 8.59 -17.61
CA VAL A 23 7.09 8.04 -17.45
C VAL A 23 7.09 6.51 -17.43
N TYR A 24 6.14 5.90 -16.73
CA TYR A 24 6.08 4.44 -16.54
C TYR A 24 5.13 3.75 -17.52
N GLY A 25 4.50 4.49 -18.43
CA GLY A 25 3.71 3.95 -19.54
C GLY A 25 2.43 3.23 -19.12
N LYS A 26 1.91 3.51 -17.93
CA LYS A 26 0.66 2.92 -17.45
C LYS A 26 -0.51 3.42 -18.28
N LYS A 27 -1.28 2.49 -18.84
CA LYS A 27 -2.44 2.81 -19.68
C LYS A 27 -3.70 2.85 -18.82
N CYS A 28 -4.26 4.03 -18.63
CA CYS A 28 -5.53 4.24 -17.93
C CYS A 28 -6.24 5.48 -18.48
N ASP A 29 -7.54 5.58 -18.21
CA ASP A 29 -8.38 6.68 -18.67
C ASP A 29 -8.36 7.90 -17.73
N TYR A 30 -7.66 7.81 -16.59
CA TYR A 30 -7.56 8.91 -15.64
C TYR A 30 -6.55 9.97 -16.10
N GLU A 31 -6.91 11.24 -15.97
CA GLU A 31 -6.00 12.36 -16.21
C GLU A 31 -4.81 12.34 -15.24
N LYS A 32 -5.10 12.04 -13.96
CA LYS A 32 -4.10 11.83 -12.91
C LYS A 32 -4.28 10.46 -12.30
N VAL A 33 -3.17 9.80 -12.00
CA VAL A 33 -3.15 8.48 -11.37
C VAL A 33 -2.43 8.58 -10.04
N ALA A 34 -3.15 8.27 -8.97
CA ALA A 34 -2.57 8.22 -7.63
C ALA A 34 -1.90 6.87 -7.37
N GLU A 35 -2.57 5.79 -7.76
CA GLU A 35 -2.12 4.42 -7.47
C GLU A 35 -2.41 3.50 -8.65
N SER A 36 -1.51 2.51 -8.82
CA SER A 36 -1.64 1.38 -9.74
C SER A 36 -1.51 0.10 -8.93
N TRP A 37 -2.62 -0.60 -8.72
CA TRP A 37 -2.70 -1.83 -7.93
C TRP A 37 -2.34 -3.03 -8.80
N GLU A 38 -1.05 -3.35 -8.84
CA GLU A 38 -0.45 -4.30 -9.78
C GLU A 38 -0.81 -5.75 -9.47
N LEU A 39 -0.97 -6.09 -8.17
CA LEU A 39 -1.25 -7.43 -7.69
C LEU A 39 -2.24 -7.35 -6.53
N SER A 40 -3.52 -7.20 -6.86
CA SER A 40 -4.57 -6.98 -5.87
C SER A 40 -5.72 -7.97 -6.01
N THR A 41 -6.14 -8.53 -4.88
CA THR A 41 -7.40 -9.29 -4.73
C THR A 41 -8.45 -8.51 -3.95
N HIS A 42 -8.17 -7.27 -3.56
CA HIS A 42 -9.05 -6.46 -2.71
C HIS A 42 -10.35 -6.08 -3.44
N PRO A 43 -11.53 -6.16 -2.79
CA PRO A 43 -12.82 -5.87 -3.43
C PRO A 43 -12.92 -4.47 -4.04
N ALA A 44 -12.23 -3.47 -3.45
CA ALA A 44 -12.21 -2.10 -3.97
C ALA A 44 -11.46 -1.96 -5.32
N GLY A 45 -10.66 -2.96 -5.73
CA GLY A 45 -9.96 -2.96 -7.01
C GLY A 45 -9.09 -4.21 -7.16
N GLN A 46 -9.50 -5.12 -8.00
CA GLN A 46 -8.72 -6.32 -8.32
C GLN A 46 -7.95 -6.14 -9.62
N SER A 47 -6.73 -6.68 -9.66
CA SER A 47 -6.02 -6.87 -10.91
C SER A 47 -6.73 -7.95 -11.75
N VAL A 48 -6.56 -7.89 -13.07
CA VAL A 48 -7.22 -8.78 -14.02
C VAL A 48 -6.16 -9.52 -14.84
N ILE A 49 -6.35 -10.81 -15.10
CA ILE A 49 -5.46 -11.57 -15.98
C ILE A 49 -5.55 -11.01 -17.41
N ASP A 50 -4.40 -10.70 -17.99
CA ASP A 50 -4.25 -10.10 -19.32
C ASP A 50 -3.65 -11.10 -20.29
N GLY A 51 -4.53 -11.82 -20.98
CA GLY A 51 -4.20 -12.82 -21.99
C GLY A 51 -4.12 -14.26 -21.48
N GLY A 52 -4.01 -15.19 -22.42
CA GLY A 52 -3.89 -16.61 -22.14
C GLY A 52 -5.22 -17.31 -21.81
N GLU A 53 -5.12 -18.45 -21.14
CA GLU A 53 -6.26 -19.34 -20.82
C GLU A 53 -7.26 -18.70 -19.84
N TYR A 54 -6.77 -17.79 -18.98
CA TYR A 54 -7.54 -17.18 -17.90
C TYR A 54 -7.83 -15.69 -18.16
N ASP A 55 -7.69 -15.25 -19.41
CA ASP A 55 -7.93 -13.85 -19.80
C ASP A 55 -9.24 -13.31 -19.27
N GLY A 56 -9.20 -12.10 -18.72
CA GLY A 56 -10.36 -11.40 -18.16
C GLY A 56 -10.78 -11.84 -16.76
N LEU A 57 -10.20 -12.90 -16.18
CA LEU A 57 -10.49 -13.26 -14.79
C LEU A 57 -9.90 -12.26 -13.82
N LYS A 58 -10.66 -11.90 -12.80
CA LYS A 58 -10.12 -11.19 -11.64
C LYS A 58 -9.07 -12.04 -10.94
N PHE A 59 -8.05 -11.40 -10.40
CA PHE A 59 -6.93 -12.13 -9.79
C PHE A 59 -7.35 -13.04 -8.63
N GLY A 60 -8.34 -12.65 -7.82
CA GLY A 60 -8.91 -13.51 -6.79
C GLY A 60 -9.55 -14.78 -7.35
N GLU A 61 -10.35 -14.66 -8.41
CA GLU A 61 -10.99 -15.79 -9.08
C GLU A 61 -9.96 -16.73 -9.73
N TYR A 62 -8.90 -16.17 -10.31
CA TYR A 62 -7.76 -16.94 -10.82
C TYR A 62 -7.10 -17.76 -9.72
N LEU A 63 -6.81 -17.14 -8.54
CA LEU A 63 -6.20 -17.84 -7.41
C LEU A 63 -7.08 -18.98 -6.87
N GLU A 64 -8.40 -18.81 -6.88
CA GLU A 64 -9.34 -19.89 -6.51
C GLU A 64 -9.27 -21.06 -7.48
N LYS A 65 -9.17 -20.79 -8.79
CA LYS A 65 -9.07 -21.84 -9.81
C LYS A 65 -7.76 -22.61 -9.79
N VAL A 66 -6.64 -21.92 -9.65
CA VAL A 66 -5.31 -22.54 -9.78
C VAL A 66 -4.68 -22.88 -8.43
N GLY A 67 -5.12 -22.26 -7.35
CA GLY A 67 -4.77 -22.58 -5.97
C GLY A 67 -3.25 -22.71 -5.75
N ALA A 68 -2.85 -23.81 -5.13
CA ALA A 68 -1.45 -24.10 -4.81
C ALA A 68 -0.52 -24.17 -6.03
N LYS A 69 -1.04 -24.36 -7.25
CA LYS A 69 -0.22 -24.35 -8.47
C LYS A 69 0.34 -22.96 -8.78
N ALA A 70 -0.43 -21.90 -8.47
CA ALA A 70 0.02 -20.52 -8.65
C ALA A 70 0.90 -20.02 -7.50
N LEU A 71 0.52 -20.38 -6.27
CA LEU A 71 1.12 -19.84 -5.05
C LEU A 71 2.18 -20.78 -4.43
N GLY A 72 2.36 -21.99 -4.99
CA GLY A 72 3.23 -23.03 -4.46
C GLY A 72 2.63 -23.74 -3.24
N VAL A 73 3.41 -24.66 -2.66
CA VAL A 73 2.96 -25.52 -1.53
C VAL A 73 2.59 -24.73 -0.26
N ASN A 74 3.07 -23.52 -0.13
CA ASN A 74 2.75 -22.61 0.99
C ASN A 74 1.68 -21.58 0.62
N GLY A 75 1.08 -21.67 -0.56
CA GLY A 75 0.12 -20.67 -1.05
C GLY A 75 -1.12 -20.50 -0.16
N ALA A 76 -1.57 -21.57 0.49
CA ALA A 76 -2.65 -21.48 1.48
C ALA A 76 -2.28 -20.59 2.68
N LYS A 77 -0.99 -20.54 3.04
CA LYS A 77 -0.49 -19.65 4.10
C LYS A 77 -0.49 -18.16 3.72
N PHE A 78 -0.57 -17.83 2.43
CA PHE A 78 -0.77 -16.45 1.98
C PHE A 78 -2.16 -15.90 2.35
N LYS A 79 -3.12 -16.75 2.60
CA LYS A 79 -4.43 -16.37 3.18
C LYS A 79 -4.38 -16.22 4.70
N GLU A 80 -3.33 -16.72 5.34
CA GLU A 80 -3.14 -16.81 6.80
C GLU A 80 -1.84 -16.14 7.24
N PHE A 81 -1.51 -14.96 6.72
CA PHE A 81 -0.37 -14.23 7.29
C PHE A 81 -0.65 -13.93 8.76
N PRO A 82 0.36 -14.17 9.65
CA PRO A 82 0.17 -13.92 11.06
C PRO A 82 -0.21 -12.46 11.27
N VAL A 83 -1.38 -12.32 11.78
CA VAL A 83 -2.05 -11.11 12.18
C VAL A 83 -1.22 -10.46 13.29
N LEU A 84 -0.69 -9.28 13.05
CA LEU A 84 -0.10 -8.45 14.10
C LEU A 84 -1.22 -7.98 15.05
N PRO A 85 -0.93 -7.64 16.33
CA PRO A 85 -1.95 -7.32 17.33
C PRO A 85 -2.99 -6.27 16.92
N SER A 86 -2.65 -5.41 15.98
CA SER A 86 -3.59 -4.44 15.40
C SER A 86 -4.63 -5.05 14.47
N ASP A 87 -4.43 -6.25 13.94
CA ASP A 87 -5.44 -6.95 13.15
C ASP A 87 -6.62 -7.36 14.04
N GLU A 88 -6.36 -7.75 15.29
CA GLU A 88 -7.44 -8.04 16.24
C GLU A 88 -8.38 -6.84 16.41
N TYR A 89 -7.83 -5.64 16.47
CA TYR A 89 -8.62 -4.42 16.52
C TYR A 89 -9.35 -4.17 15.20
N ALA A 90 -8.65 -4.24 14.07
CA ALA A 90 -9.21 -3.97 12.75
C ALA A 90 -10.30 -4.97 12.37
N LEU A 91 -10.11 -6.26 12.60
CA LEU A 91 -11.13 -7.29 12.37
C LEU A 91 -12.38 -7.07 13.24
N ARG A 92 -12.20 -6.62 14.46
CA ARG A 92 -13.32 -6.38 15.39
C ARG A 92 -14.11 -5.12 15.05
N VAL A 93 -13.43 -4.05 14.60
CA VAL A 93 -14.04 -2.72 14.42
C VAL A 93 -14.43 -2.48 12.96
N GLU A 94 -13.58 -2.89 12.02
CA GLU A 94 -13.73 -2.60 10.59
C GLU A 94 -14.11 -3.82 9.76
N GLY A 95 -13.97 -5.04 10.30
CA GLY A 95 -14.16 -6.28 9.55
C GLY A 95 -13.07 -6.56 8.52
N GLU A 96 -11.97 -5.83 8.56
CA GLU A 96 -10.79 -5.99 7.71
C GLU A 96 -9.55 -6.32 8.54
N TYR A 97 -8.50 -6.82 7.89
CA TYR A 97 -7.20 -7.02 8.53
C TYR A 97 -6.54 -5.67 8.83
N GLY A 98 -5.58 -5.68 9.75
CA GLY A 98 -4.65 -4.58 9.92
C GLY A 98 -3.81 -4.36 8.65
N LYS A 99 -3.03 -3.29 8.63
CA LYS A 99 -2.28 -2.90 7.45
C LYS A 99 -0.81 -2.69 7.79
N THR A 100 -0.03 -3.78 7.66
CA THR A 100 1.43 -3.70 7.67
C THR A 100 1.92 -3.54 6.24
N GLU A 101 2.88 -2.67 6.02
CA GLU A 101 3.36 -2.28 4.71
C GLU A 101 4.88 -2.34 4.62
N MET A 102 5.37 -2.53 3.41
CA MET A 102 6.75 -2.25 3.03
C MET A 102 6.73 -1.29 1.85
N TRP A 103 7.48 -0.21 1.95
CA TRP A 103 7.69 0.74 0.87
C TRP A 103 9.09 0.64 0.30
N TYR A 104 9.18 0.56 -1.02
CA TYR A 104 10.41 0.72 -1.77
C TYR A 104 10.33 2.02 -2.56
N VAL A 105 11.30 2.92 -2.39
CA VAL A 105 11.35 4.18 -3.14
C VAL A 105 11.82 3.90 -4.57
N VAL A 106 10.87 3.90 -5.51
CA VAL A 106 11.14 3.66 -6.94
C VAL A 106 11.82 4.87 -7.56
N ASP A 107 11.37 6.07 -7.17
CA ASP A 107 11.90 7.35 -7.64
C ASP A 107 11.52 8.46 -6.68
N CYS A 108 12.33 9.51 -6.60
CA CYS A 108 12.00 10.70 -5.83
C CYS A 108 12.70 11.95 -6.37
N GLU A 109 12.12 13.10 -6.08
CA GLU A 109 12.73 14.38 -6.37
C GLU A 109 13.82 14.72 -5.34
N PRO A 110 14.84 15.54 -5.70
CA PRO A 110 15.84 16.00 -4.74
C PRO A 110 15.21 16.72 -3.54
N GLY A 111 15.59 16.33 -2.32
CA GLY A 111 15.05 16.89 -1.09
C GLY A 111 13.68 16.33 -0.67
N ALA A 112 13.17 15.32 -1.36
CA ALA A 112 11.96 14.63 -0.96
C ALA A 112 12.13 13.94 0.39
N SER A 113 11.07 13.92 1.17
CA SER A 113 11.06 13.34 2.53
C SER A 113 9.69 12.77 2.86
N LEU A 114 9.67 11.84 3.81
CA LEU A 114 8.43 11.26 4.35
C LEU A 114 8.43 11.34 5.87
N TYR A 115 7.26 11.20 6.47
CA TYR A 115 7.12 11.03 7.91
C TYR A 115 7.04 9.54 8.26
N PHE A 116 7.80 9.13 9.29
CA PHE A 116 7.89 7.74 9.71
C PHE A 116 8.04 7.62 11.22
N GLY A 117 6.92 7.43 11.91
CA GLY A 117 6.90 7.38 13.37
C GLY A 117 7.09 8.74 14.03
N VAL A 118 7.46 8.71 15.30
CA VAL A 118 7.69 9.88 16.13
C VAL A 118 9.19 10.04 16.46
N ASN A 119 9.64 11.28 16.65
CA ASN A 119 11.05 11.58 16.95
C ASN A 119 11.42 11.39 18.43
N ARG A 120 10.43 11.15 19.30
CA ARG A 120 10.58 10.85 20.73
C ARG A 120 9.33 10.15 21.27
N ALA A 121 9.42 9.59 22.46
CA ALA A 121 8.25 9.04 23.14
C ALA A 121 7.23 10.15 23.45
N LEU A 122 5.95 9.83 23.25
CA LEU A 122 4.80 10.69 23.52
C LEU A 122 3.81 9.97 24.42
N THR A 123 3.14 10.72 25.31
CA THR A 123 1.95 10.20 25.99
C THR A 123 0.73 10.30 25.08
N LYS A 124 -0.33 9.56 25.40
CA LYS A 124 -1.60 9.65 24.63
C LYS A 124 -2.20 11.06 24.72
N GLU A 125 -2.11 11.69 25.86
CA GLU A 125 -2.60 13.04 26.13
C GLU A 125 -1.85 14.08 25.30
N GLU A 126 -0.51 13.96 25.25
CA GLU A 126 0.29 14.83 24.42
C GLU A 126 -0.01 14.62 22.94
N PHE A 127 -0.10 13.36 22.48
CA PHE A 127 -0.41 13.06 21.10
C PHE A 127 -1.77 13.67 20.69
N LYS A 128 -2.81 13.48 21.51
CA LYS A 128 -4.14 14.08 21.30
C LYS A 128 -4.06 15.60 21.20
N LYS A 129 -3.37 16.23 22.15
CA LYS A 129 -3.20 17.70 22.17
C LYS A 129 -2.50 18.21 20.90
N ARG A 130 -1.46 17.50 20.42
CA ARG A 130 -0.75 17.84 19.19
C ARG A 130 -1.63 17.81 17.94
N ILE A 131 -2.58 16.88 17.89
CA ILE A 131 -3.59 16.82 16.82
C ILE A 131 -4.53 18.03 16.93
N GLU A 132 -5.07 18.31 18.12
CA GLU A 132 -6.00 19.42 18.36
C GLU A 132 -5.37 20.80 18.05
N ASP A 133 -4.09 20.96 18.37
CA ASP A 133 -3.33 22.20 18.17
C ASP A 133 -2.71 22.32 16.75
N ASN A 134 -2.88 21.32 15.87
CA ASN A 134 -2.22 21.23 14.54
C ASN A 134 -0.67 21.31 14.62
N THR A 135 -0.07 20.75 15.68
CA THR A 135 1.39 20.74 15.92
C THR A 135 1.97 19.33 15.89
N LEU A 136 1.23 18.35 15.35
CA LEU A 136 1.66 16.96 15.33
C LEU A 136 2.98 16.77 14.54
N THR A 137 3.15 17.49 13.45
CA THR A 137 4.35 17.42 12.60
C THR A 137 5.65 17.76 13.32
N ASP A 138 5.62 18.54 14.41
CA ASP A 138 6.80 18.92 15.19
C ASP A 138 7.42 17.72 15.93
N VAL A 139 6.62 16.69 16.16
CA VAL A 139 7.01 15.49 16.90
C VAL A 139 7.08 14.23 16.02
N LEU A 140 6.82 14.36 14.73
CA LEU A 140 7.02 13.28 13.78
C LEU A 140 8.49 13.21 13.35
N TYR A 141 8.97 11.99 13.10
CA TYR A 141 10.27 11.80 12.47
C TYR A 141 10.15 12.01 10.96
N LYS A 142 10.85 13.03 10.48
CA LYS A 142 10.96 13.34 9.05
C LYS A 142 12.21 12.66 8.49
N ALA A 143 12.04 11.70 7.59
CA ALA A 143 13.12 10.99 6.93
C ALA A 143 13.33 11.53 5.52
N ASP A 144 14.54 11.99 5.22
CA ASP A 144 14.94 12.26 3.84
C ASP A 144 15.04 10.94 3.09
N VAL A 145 14.64 10.94 1.81
CA VAL A 145 14.58 9.71 1.02
C VAL A 145 15.37 9.84 -0.28
N LYS A 146 15.88 8.71 -0.73
CA LYS A 146 16.48 8.54 -2.06
C LYS A 146 15.95 7.27 -2.71
N LYS A 147 16.06 7.21 -4.02
CA LYS A 147 15.78 6.00 -4.80
C LYS A 147 16.51 4.79 -4.23
N GLY A 148 15.78 3.70 -4.04
CA GLY A 148 16.29 2.44 -3.50
C GLY A 148 16.11 2.27 -1.99
N ASP A 149 15.68 3.31 -1.25
CA ASP A 149 15.38 3.18 0.17
C ASP A 149 14.17 2.26 0.40
N VAL A 150 14.20 1.55 1.52
CA VAL A 150 13.14 0.63 1.95
C VAL A 150 12.69 0.99 3.35
N PHE A 151 11.38 1.08 3.55
CA PHE A 151 10.74 1.32 4.84
C PHE A 151 9.80 0.18 5.16
N PHE A 152 9.97 -0.44 6.32
CA PHE A 152 9.02 -1.42 6.83
C PHE A 152 8.12 -0.76 7.87
N ILE A 153 6.83 -0.64 7.56
CA ILE A 153 5.84 0.10 8.33
C ILE A 153 4.95 -0.90 9.05
N GLN A 154 5.23 -1.09 10.31
CA GLN A 154 4.36 -1.90 11.17
C GLN A 154 3.03 -1.19 11.40
N SER A 155 1.97 -1.96 11.49
CA SER A 155 0.68 -1.47 11.96
C SER A 155 0.80 -0.64 13.24
N GLY A 156 0.07 0.48 13.31
CA GLY A 156 0.16 1.43 14.43
C GLY A 156 1.27 2.47 14.30
N THR A 157 2.15 2.37 13.31
CA THR A 157 3.14 3.42 13.02
C THR A 157 2.46 4.55 12.26
N ILE A 158 2.51 5.76 12.81
CA ILE A 158 2.09 6.96 12.07
C ILE A 158 3.06 7.24 10.93
N HIS A 159 2.54 7.47 9.73
CA HIS A 159 3.36 7.68 8.55
C HIS A 159 2.64 8.51 7.50
N ALA A 160 3.41 9.19 6.66
CA ALA A 160 2.88 9.91 5.50
C ALA A 160 3.97 10.09 4.44
N ILE A 161 3.59 9.90 3.17
CA ILE A 161 4.47 10.11 2.02
C ILE A 161 4.46 11.59 1.69
N GLY A 162 5.66 12.19 1.56
CA GLY A 162 5.81 13.57 1.10
C GLY A 162 5.65 13.71 -0.42
N ALA A 163 5.62 14.95 -0.88
CA ALA A 163 5.54 15.25 -2.30
C ALA A 163 6.79 14.78 -3.07
N GLY A 164 6.62 14.48 -4.34
CA GLY A 164 7.73 14.14 -5.24
C GLY A 164 8.29 12.71 -5.07
N ILE A 165 7.60 11.83 -4.36
CA ILE A 165 8.02 10.45 -4.13
C ILE A 165 7.12 9.50 -4.91
N LEU A 166 7.73 8.52 -5.58
CA LEU A 166 7.05 7.36 -6.14
C LEU A 166 7.50 6.12 -5.38
N ILE A 167 6.56 5.41 -4.79
CA ILE A 167 6.83 4.17 -4.05
C ILE A 167 6.24 2.95 -4.77
N CYS A 168 6.86 1.80 -4.56
CA CYS A 168 6.25 0.49 -4.68
C CYS A 168 5.88 0.03 -3.27
N GLU A 169 4.58 -0.08 -3.01
CA GLU A 169 4.06 -0.53 -1.73
C GLU A 169 3.65 -2.01 -1.82
N ILE A 170 4.11 -2.80 -0.86
CA ILE A 170 3.66 -4.16 -0.63
C ILE A 170 2.99 -4.16 0.73
N GLN A 171 1.69 -4.45 0.76
CA GLN A 171 0.87 -4.36 1.97
C GLN A 171 0.01 -5.60 2.17
N GLN A 172 -0.48 -5.79 3.39
CA GLN A 172 -1.57 -6.72 3.67
C GLN A 172 -2.82 -6.31 2.89
N ASN A 173 -3.68 -7.27 2.58
CA ASN A 173 -4.90 -7.04 1.79
C ASN A 173 -5.98 -6.30 2.59
N SER A 174 -5.72 -5.05 2.90
CA SER A 174 -6.59 -4.15 3.64
C SER A 174 -6.55 -2.75 3.02
N ASN A 175 -7.67 -2.05 3.04
CA ASN A 175 -7.77 -0.64 2.64
C ASN A 175 -8.04 0.28 3.82
N THR A 176 -8.04 -0.27 5.04
CA THR A 176 -8.29 0.50 6.26
C THR A 176 -7.15 1.47 6.52
N THR A 177 -7.47 2.75 6.62
CA THR A 177 -6.52 3.82 6.91
C THR A 177 -7.14 4.81 7.91
N TYR A 178 -6.51 4.98 9.06
CA TYR A 178 -6.88 6.02 10.01
C TYR A 178 -6.08 7.30 9.71
N ARG A 179 -6.77 8.42 9.65
CA ARG A 179 -6.18 9.74 9.40
C ARG A 179 -6.33 10.61 10.63
N VAL A 180 -5.26 11.28 11.00
CA VAL A 180 -5.18 12.20 12.14
C VAL A 180 -4.80 13.59 11.69
#